data_acd4af2e04baa28202ca73cca31efb14
#
_entry.id   acd4af2e04baa28202ca73cca31efb14
#
_cell.length_a   1.000
_cell.length_b   1.000
_cell.length_c   1.000
_cell.angle_alpha   90.00
_cell.angle_beta   90.00
_cell.angle_gamma   90.00
#
_symmetry.space_group_name_H-M   'P 1'
#
loop_
_entity.id
_entity.type
_entity.pdbx_description
1 polymer ?
#
loop_
_entity_poly.entity_id
_entity_poly.type
_entity_poly.pdbx_seq_one_letter_code
_entity_poly.pdbx_strand_id
1 'polypeptide(L)'
;RAATELPAFIIKRIPFRFVFDNNYFNDRYQGIPIGGYTPIVEKMLEKADVLTGTDFFEFRAQNADIADKIIFTGMIDEYFGYRLGALEYRSVRFETETLDCDNYQGNAVVNYTDGEVPYTRVIEHKHFEFGKQEKTVISREYSSEWAVGMEPYYPVNDEKNNALYE
;
A
#
# COMPACT_ATOMS: atom_id res chain seq x y z
N ARG A 1 7.32 -11.65 -14.89
CA ARG A 1 7.28 -11.40 -16.35
C ARG A 1 8.51 -10.62 -16.76
N ALA A 2 9.05 -10.84 -17.96
CA ALA A 2 10.13 -10.04 -18.49
C ALA A 2 9.66 -8.59 -18.73
N ALA A 3 10.56 -7.61 -18.60
CA ALA A 3 10.22 -6.20 -18.82
C ALA A 3 9.63 -5.93 -20.22
N THR A 4 10.05 -6.71 -21.21
CA THR A 4 9.53 -6.66 -22.59
C THR A 4 8.08 -7.11 -22.76
N GLU A 5 7.53 -7.83 -21.76
CA GLU A 5 6.16 -8.32 -21.73
C GLU A 5 5.23 -7.39 -20.95
N LEU A 6 5.79 -6.34 -20.34
CA LEU A 6 5.00 -5.37 -19.59
C LEU A 6 4.42 -4.30 -20.50
N PRO A 7 3.19 -3.82 -20.25
CA PRO A 7 2.62 -2.70 -20.97
C PRO A 7 3.51 -1.46 -20.89
N ALA A 8 3.63 -0.73 -21.98
CA ALA A 8 4.53 0.43 -22.10
C ALA A 8 4.28 1.52 -21.03
N PHE A 9 3.04 1.66 -20.55
CA PHE A 9 2.71 2.64 -19.51
C PHE A 9 3.37 2.31 -18.16
N ILE A 10 3.61 1.03 -17.84
CA ILE A 10 4.32 0.62 -16.63
C ILE A 10 5.78 1.04 -16.71
N ILE A 11 6.42 0.76 -17.85
CA ILE A 11 7.83 1.13 -18.06
C ILE A 11 8.03 2.65 -18.05
N LYS A 12 7.11 3.42 -18.64
CA LYS A 12 7.16 4.88 -18.65
C LYS A 12 7.06 5.54 -17.26
N ARG A 13 6.59 4.82 -16.25
CA ARG A 13 6.52 5.32 -14.87
C ARG A 13 7.85 5.22 -14.12
N ILE A 14 8.81 4.44 -14.64
CA ILE A 14 10.12 4.29 -14.01
C ILE A 14 10.91 5.58 -14.26
N PRO A 15 11.42 6.27 -13.22
CA PRO A 15 12.21 7.47 -13.38
C PRO A 15 13.60 7.10 -13.93
N PHE A 16 13.76 7.20 -15.23
CA PHE A 16 15.05 6.95 -15.88
C PHE A 16 15.81 8.28 -16.03
N ARG A 17 17.01 8.36 -15.44
CA ARG A 17 17.84 9.57 -15.42
C ARG A 17 19.27 9.26 -15.82
N PHE A 18 19.92 10.21 -16.50
CA PHE A 18 21.35 10.16 -16.86
C PHE A 18 22.21 11.02 -15.92
N VAL A 19 21.69 11.35 -14.74
CA VAL A 19 22.37 12.15 -13.71
C VAL A 19 22.41 11.39 -12.39
N PHE A 20 23.40 11.67 -11.55
CA PHE A 20 23.47 11.13 -10.20
C PHE A 20 22.48 11.88 -9.31
N ASP A 21 21.26 11.36 -9.21
CA ASP A 21 20.20 11.89 -8.38
C ASP A 21 19.54 10.72 -7.64
N ASN A 22 19.67 10.71 -6.32
CA ASN A 22 19.15 9.67 -5.44
C ASN A 22 17.66 9.87 -5.10
N ASN A 23 17.05 10.98 -5.52
CA ASN A 23 15.63 11.21 -5.27
C ASN A 23 14.78 10.45 -6.28
N TYR A 24 13.82 9.68 -5.80
CA TYR A 24 12.84 9.04 -6.67
C TYR A 24 11.85 10.05 -7.25
N PHE A 25 11.38 10.99 -6.43
CA PHE A 25 10.48 12.08 -6.82
C PHE A 25 11.23 13.39 -7.01
N ASN A 26 10.63 14.32 -7.74
CA ASN A 26 11.14 15.69 -7.95
C ASN A 26 10.50 16.71 -7.00
N ASP A 27 9.80 16.24 -5.97
CA ASP A 27 9.11 17.10 -5.02
C ASP A 27 10.12 17.89 -4.16
N ARG A 28 9.82 19.17 -3.96
CA ARG A 28 10.67 20.05 -3.16
C ARG A 28 10.80 19.60 -1.70
N TYR A 29 9.75 19.02 -1.15
CA TYR A 29 9.71 18.54 0.22
C TYR A 29 9.34 17.06 0.21
N GLN A 30 10.16 16.26 0.85
CA GLN A 30 9.99 14.83 0.98
C GLN A 30 10.35 14.43 2.40
N GLY A 31 9.57 13.56 3.02
CA GLY A 31 9.83 13.12 4.38
C GLY A 31 8.74 12.20 4.92
N ILE A 32 9.01 11.69 6.09
CA ILE A 32 8.06 10.94 6.91
C ILE A 32 7.73 11.82 8.12
N PRO A 33 6.46 11.94 8.51
CA PRO A 33 6.09 12.75 9.67
C PRO A 33 6.73 12.21 10.95
N ILE A 34 7.27 13.11 11.77
CA ILE A 34 7.76 12.74 13.10
C ILE A 34 6.57 12.27 13.95
N GLY A 35 6.68 11.07 14.53
CA GLY A 35 5.60 10.44 15.29
C GLY A 35 4.59 9.67 14.44
N GLY A 36 4.87 9.49 13.12
CA GLY A 36 4.05 8.71 12.21
C GLY A 36 2.92 9.49 11.55
N TYR A 37 2.06 8.80 10.83
CA TYR A 37 0.99 9.41 10.02
C TYR A 37 -0.28 9.72 10.81
N THR A 38 -0.55 9.01 11.91
CA THR A 38 -1.77 9.16 12.70
C THR A 38 -2.02 10.61 13.16
N PRO A 39 -1.05 11.35 13.70
CA PRO A 39 -1.27 12.73 14.11
C PRO A 39 -1.68 13.68 12.98
N ILE A 40 -1.25 13.40 11.75
CA ILE A 40 -1.67 14.19 10.57
C ILE A 40 -3.15 13.92 10.28
N VAL A 41 -3.53 12.63 10.27
CA VAL A 41 -4.93 12.24 10.01
C VAL A 41 -5.85 12.78 11.09
N GLU A 42 -5.47 12.68 12.36
CA GLU A 42 -6.21 13.26 13.50
C GLU A 42 -6.44 14.76 13.31
N LYS A 43 -5.39 15.49 12.94
CA LYS A 43 -5.49 16.94 12.69
C LYS A 43 -6.38 17.28 11.48
N MET A 44 -6.35 16.47 10.43
CA MET A 44 -7.24 16.65 9.27
C MET A 44 -8.71 16.40 9.64
N LEU A 45 -8.96 15.50 10.58
CA LEU A 45 -10.30 15.11 11.04
C LEU A 45 -10.78 15.86 12.27
N GLU A 46 -10.03 16.84 12.78
CA GLU A 46 -10.33 17.59 14.02
C GLU A 46 -11.76 18.20 14.07
N LYS A 47 -12.35 18.46 12.90
CA LYS A 47 -13.70 19.04 12.77
C LYS A 47 -14.74 18.04 12.23
N ALA A 48 -14.42 16.78 12.21
CA ALA A 48 -15.30 15.72 11.72
C ALA A 48 -15.66 14.76 12.85
N ASP A 49 -16.88 14.25 12.82
CA ASP A 49 -17.26 13.12 13.67
C ASP A 49 -16.67 11.84 13.09
N VAL A 50 -15.81 11.17 13.88
CA VAL A 50 -15.08 9.97 13.44
C VAL A 50 -15.61 8.76 14.21
N LEU A 51 -16.11 7.79 13.46
CA LEU A 51 -16.57 6.51 14.00
C LEU A 51 -15.59 5.41 13.58
N THR A 52 -14.78 4.94 14.53
CA THR A 52 -13.85 3.81 14.29
C THR A 52 -14.51 2.48 14.65
N GLY A 53 -14.00 1.38 14.08
CA GLY A 53 -14.55 0.05 14.35
C GLY A 53 -15.99 -0.13 13.86
N THR A 54 -16.41 0.68 12.88
CA THR A 54 -17.79 0.73 12.38
C THR A 54 -17.80 0.25 10.94
N ASP A 55 -18.53 -0.81 10.65
CA ASP A 55 -18.77 -1.26 9.29
C ASP A 55 -19.69 -0.28 8.56
N PHE A 56 -19.29 0.12 7.35
CA PHE A 56 -20.03 1.11 6.56
C PHE A 56 -21.44 0.62 6.16
N PHE A 57 -21.57 -0.62 5.76
CA PHE A 57 -22.83 -1.15 5.25
C PHE A 57 -23.83 -1.35 6.36
N GLU A 58 -23.38 -1.86 7.51
CA GLU A 58 -24.22 -2.00 8.72
C GLU A 58 -24.65 -0.63 9.24
N PHE A 59 -23.74 0.33 9.31
CA PHE A 59 -24.02 1.68 9.74
C PHE A 59 -25.02 2.38 8.82
N ARG A 60 -24.82 2.30 7.51
CA ARG A 60 -25.70 2.88 6.49
C ARG A 60 -27.09 2.27 6.52
N ALA A 61 -27.21 0.97 6.73
CA ALA A 61 -28.52 0.30 6.82
C ALA A 61 -29.40 0.84 7.97
N GLN A 62 -28.76 1.29 9.05
CA GLN A 62 -29.42 1.85 10.23
C GLN A 62 -29.59 3.38 10.15
N ASN A 63 -28.87 4.06 9.27
CA ASN A 63 -28.78 5.53 9.18
C ASN A 63 -28.85 6.00 7.73
N ALA A 64 -29.94 5.66 7.02
CA ALA A 64 -30.06 5.89 5.57
C ALA A 64 -29.95 7.36 5.17
N ASP A 65 -30.45 8.27 5.99
CA ASP A 65 -30.55 9.72 5.71
C ASP A 65 -29.51 10.56 6.47
N ILE A 66 -28.37 9.94 6.87
CA ILE A 66 -27.37 10.61 7.74
C ILE A 66 -26.61 11.73 7.00
N ALA A 67 -26.53 11.69 5.68
CA ALA A 67 -25.79 12.65 4.88
C ALA A 67 -26.40 12.86 3.49
N ASP A 68 -26.31 14.09 2.99
CA ASP A 68 -26.73 14.46 1.64
C ASP A 68 -25.86 13.82 0.54
N LYS A 69 -24.59 13.53 0.87
CA LYS A 69 -23.61 12.90 -0.04
C LYS A 69 -22.76 11.90 0.71
N ILE A 70 -22.50 10.79 0.04
CA ILE A 70 -21.63 9.72 0.54
C ILE A 70 -20.44 9.60 -0.39
N ILE A 71 -19.23 9.61 0.19
CA ILE A 71 -17.98 9.29 -0.50
C ILE A 71 -17.49 7.97 0.07
N PHE A 72 -17.62 6.90 -0.70
CA PHE A 72 -17.16 5.58 -0.33
C PHE A 72 -15.76 5.33 -0.91
N THR A 73 -14.82 4.96 -0.06
CA THR A 73 -13.41 4.71 -0.44
C THR A 73 -13.00 3.25 -0.31
N GLY A 74 -13.95 2.35 0.00
CA GLY A 74 -13.73 0.91 -0.01
C GLY A 74 -13.78 0.30 -1.42
N MET A 75 -13.90 -1.02 -1.50
CA MET A 75 -13.96 -1.73 -2.77
C MET A 75 -15.25 -1.41 -3.52
N ILE A 76 -15.14 -0.98 -4.77
CA ILE A 76 -16.30 -0.54 -5.57
C ILE A 76 -17.26 -1.69 -5.87
N ASP A 77 -16.75 -2.88 -6.13
CA ASP A 77 -17.54 -4.08 -6.38
C ASP A 77 -18.33 -4.51 -5.12
N GLU A 78 -17.75 -4.37 -3.95
CA GLU A 78 -18.42 -4.58 -2.66
C GLU A 78 -19.54 -3.56 -2.45
N TYR A 79 -19.30 -2.27 -2.78
CA TYR A 79 -20.34 -1.23 -2.70
C TYR A 79 -21.59 -1.58 -3.50
N PHE A 80 -21.42 -2.22 -4.66
CA PHE A 80 -22.52 -2.70 -5.47
C PHE A 80 -22.99 -4.12 -5.12
N GLY A 81 -22.52 -4.70 -4.02
CA GLY A 81 -22.88 -6.06 -3.57
C GLY A 81 -22.48 -7.12 -4.59
N TYR A 82 -21.37 -6.91 -5.32
CA TYR A 82 -20.82 -7.82 -6.34
C TYR A 82 -21.79 -8.20 -7.46
N ARG A 83 -22.88 -7.43 -7.65
CA ARG A 83 -23.93 -7.73 -8.64
C ARG A 83 -23.46 -7.69 -10.10
N LEU A 84 -22.36 -6.99 -10.36
CA LEU A 84 -21.72 -6.91 -11.67
C LEU A 84 -20.53 -7.90 -11.81
N GLY A 85 -20.20 -8.62 -10.76
CA GLY A 85 -19.05 -9.49 -10.62
C GLY A 85 -18.05 -8.94 -9.62
N ALA A 86 -17.06 -9.74 -9.24
CA ALA A 86 -15.98 -9.36 -8.35
C ALA A 86 -14.75 -8.94 -9.17
N LEU A 87 -14.13 -7.83 -8.79
CA LEU A 87 -12.83 -7.41 -9.30
C LEU A 87 -11.71 -8.26 -8.67
N GLU A 88 -10.61 -8.39 -9.37
CA GLU A 88 -9.45 -9.11 -8.88
C GLU A 88 -8.45 -8.14 -8.25
N TYR A 89 -7.84 -8.58 -7.16
CA TYR A 89 -6.84 -7.82 -6.42
C TYR A 89 -5.55 -8.62 -6.27
N ARG A 90 -4.49 -7.93 -5.89
CA ARG A 90 -3.25 -8.54 -5.40
C ARG A 90 -3.10 -8.21 -3.94
N SER A 91 -2.51 -9.14 -3.21
CA SER A 91 -2.19 -8.96 -1.81
C SER A 91 -0.69 -9.11 -1.56
N VAL A 92 -0.26 -8.77 -0.38
CA VAL A 92 1.10 -9.00 0.10
C VAL A 92 1.07 -9.67 1.46
N ARG A 93 2.09 -10.47 1.73
CA ARG A 93 2.32 -11.13 3.01
C ARG A 93 3.66 -10.68 3.56
N PHE A 94 3.71 -10.41 4.84
CA PHE A 94 4.93 -10.01 5.53
C PHE A 94 5.41 -11.10 6.50
N GLU A 95 6.71 -11.33 6.50
CA GLU A 95 7.40 -12.09 7.54
C GLU A 95 8.33 -11.15 8.29
N THR A 96 8.03 -10.94 9.56
CA THR A 96 8.76 -9.98 10.40
C THR A 96 9.58 -10.72 11.42
N GLU A 97 10.85 -10.33 11.57
CA GLU A 97 11.79 -10.90 12.56
C GLU A 97 12.64 -9.81 13.21
N THR A 98 13.07 -10.08 14.44
CA THR A 98 14.04 -9.26 15.16
C THR A 98 15.42 -9.89 15.06
N LEU A 99 16.39 -9.14 14.57
CA LEU A 99 17.79 -9.57 14.42
C LEU A 99 18.65 -8.97 15.50
N ASP A 100 19.64 -9.76 15.95
CA ASP A 100 20.63 -9.36 16.95
C ASP A 100 21.82 -8.66 16.27
N CYS A 101 21.53 -7.61 15.55
CA CYS A 101 22.48 -6.70 14.93
C CYS A 101 21.90 -5.28 14.88
N ASP A 102 22.76 -4.30 14.87
CA ASP A 102 22.37 -2.88 14.86
C ASP A 102 21.99 -2.37 13.47
N ASN A 103 22.43 -3.07 12.42
CA ASN A 103 22.19 -2.69 11.03
C ASN A 103 22.22 -3.92 10.13
N TYR A 104 21.15 -4.19 9.42
CA TYR A 104 21.03 -5.33 8.51
C TYR A 104 21.38 -4.97 7.08
N GLN A 105 20.81 -3.89 6.55
CA GLN A 105 20.94 -3.51 5.14
C GLN A 105 21.35 -2.05 4.89
N GLY A 106 21.46 -1.25 5.95
CA GLY A 106 21.92 0.14 5.85
C GLY A 106 20.91 1.12 5.23
N ASN A 107 19.70 0.67 4.94
CA ASN A 107 18.64 1.48 4.34
C ASN A 107 17.28 0.99 4.79
N ALA A 108 16.28 1.89 4.78
CA ALA A 108 14.93 1.55 5.19
C ALA A 108 14.27 0.49 4.31
N VAL A 109 14.46 0.55 2.99
CA VAL A 109 13.84 -0.36 2.02
C VAL A 109 14.83 -0.75 0.93
N VAL A 110 14.96 -2.06 0.70
CA VAL A 110 15.69 -2.62 -0.44
C VAL A 110 14.73 -3.49 -1.25
N ASN A 111 14.58 -3.20 -2.54
CA ASN A 111 13.77 -3.98 -3.46
C ASN A 111 14.63 -5.05 -4.15
N TYR A 112 14.08 -6.24 -4.30
CA TYR A 112 14.69 -7.37 -4.97
C TYR A 112 13.98 -7.65 -6.29
N THR A 113 14.73 -7.67 -7.37
CA THR A 113 14.22 -7.92 -8.73
C THR A 113 14.65 -9.27 -9.28
N ASP A 114 15.46 -10.01 -8.54
CA ASP A 114 15.96 -11.31 -8.90
C ASP A 114 14.86 -12.38 -8.76
N GLY A 115 14.68 -13.20 -9.79
CA GLY A 115 13.68 -14.27 -9.80
C GLY A 115 13.97 -15.43 -8.83
N GLU A 116 15.21 -15.55 -8.35
CA GLU A 116 15.60 -16.56 -7.36
C GLU A 116 15.27 -16.14 -5.93
N VAL A 117 15.04 -14.83 -5.70
CA VAL A 117 14.66 -14.30 -4.38
C VAL A 117 13.14 -14.35 -4.24
N PRO A 118 12.60 -15.04 -3.22
CA PRO A 118 11.16 -15.27 -3.11
C PRO A 118 10.35 -14.06 -2.61
N TYR A 119 11.02 -13.04 -2.07
CA TYR A 119 10.39 -11.80 -1.60
C TYR A 119 10.71 -10.62 -2.51
N THR A 120 9.83 -9.64 -2.54
CA THR A 120 9.93 -8.46 -3.41
C THR A 120 10.72 -7.33 -2.76
N ARG A 121 10.75 -7.27 -1.43
CA ARG A 121 11.53 -6.28 -0.67
C ARG A 121 11.84 -6.72 0.75
N VAL A 122 12.84 -6.07 1.31
CA VAL A 122 13.12 -6.09 2.75
C VAL A 122 12.98 -4.68 3.29
N ILE A 123 12.24 -4.55 4.38
CA ILE A 123 12.04 -3.30 5.11
C ILE A 123 12.81 -3.42 6.42
N GLU A 124 13.74 -2.51 6.69
CA GLU A 124 14.42 -2.36 7.99
C GLU A 124 13.86 -1.14 8.70
N HIS A 125 12.96 -1.38 9.66
CA HIS A 125 12.05 -0.37 10.20
C HIS A 125 12.75 0.80 10.90
N LYS A 126 13.85 0.56 11.62
CA LYS A 126 14.55 1.60 12.38
C LYS A 126 15.04 2.78 11.53
N HIS A 127 15.34 2.55 10.26
CA HIS A 127 15.88 3.61 9.39
C HIS A 127 14.84 4.68 9.02
N PHE A 128 13.54 4.39 9.14
CA PHE A 128 12.51 5.41 8.92
C PHE A 128 12.54 6.53 9.97
N GLU A 129 13.02 6.23 11.18
CA GLU A 129 13.10 7.16 12.29
C GLU A 129 14.55 7.43 12.75
N PHE A 130 15.54 7.04 11.93
CA PHE A 130 16.96 7.15 12.26
C PHE A 130 17.32 6.48 13.61
N GLY A 131 16.65 5.37 13.91
CA GLY A 131 16.81 4.63 15.15
C GLY A 131 18.23 4.06 15.33
N LYS A 132 18.71 4.04 16.56
CA LYS A 132 20.06 3.60 16.96
C LYS A 132 20.03 2.42 17.93
N GLN A 133 18.94 1.65 17.91
CA GLN A 133 18.80 0.47 18.76
C GLN A 133 19.86 -0.60 18.39
N GLU A 134 20.35 -1.35 19.38
CA GLU A 134 21.33 -2.43 19.19
C GLU A 134 20.78 -3.60 18.34
N LYS A 135 19.46 -3.80 18.37
CA LYS A 135 18.76 -4.78 17.56
C LYS A 135 17.95 -4.10 16.45
N THR A 136 17.72 -4.82 15.38
CA THR A 136 16.88 -4.32 14.29
C THR A 136 15.71 -5.24 14.00
N VAL A 137 14.61 -4.66 13.51
CA VAL A 137 13.44 -5.39 13.02
C VAL A 137 13.41 -5.27 11.52
N ILE A 138 13.31 -6.41 10.85
CA ILE A 138 13.11 -6.46 9.40
C ILE A 138 11.78 -7.12 9.07
N SER A 139 11.18 -6.70 7.95
CA SER A 139 10.03 -7.37 7.35
C SER A 139 10.34 -7.72 5.90
N ARG A 140 10.19 -9.00 5.54
CA ARG A 140 10.23 -9.46 4.14
C ARG A 140 8.83 -9.45 3.57
N GLU A 141 8.65 -8.77 2.45
CA GLU A 141 7.37 -8.69 1.73
C GLU A 141 7.32 -9.72 0.63
N TYR A 142 6.27 -10.52 0.62
CA TYR A 142 5.99 -11.52 -0.41
C TYR A 142 4.73 -11.14 -1.15
N SER A 143 4.78 -11.17 -2.48
CA SER A 143 3.59 -11.06 -3.31
C SER A 143 2.70 -12.28 -3.12
N SER A 144 1.40 -12.08 -2.98
CA SER A 144 0.43 -13.17 -2.85
C SER A 144 -0.82 -12.90 -3.67
N GLU A 145 -1.50 -13.99 -4.06
CA GLU A 145 -2.83 -13.90 -4.63
C GLU A 145 -3.80 -13.41 -3.54
N TRP A 146 -4.73 -12.57 -3.93
CA TRP A 146 -5.79 -12.11 -3.05
C TRP A 146 -6.94 -13.14 -3.00
N ALA A 147 -7.55 -13.26 -1.85
CA ALA A 147 -8.80 -13.99 -1.65
C ALA A 147 -9.72 -13.19 -0.74
N VAL A 148 -11.02 -13.46 -0.79
CA VAL A 148 -12.01 -12.83 0.07
C VAL A 148 -11.61 -12.97 1.55
N GLY A 149 -11.61 -11.86 2.27
CA GLY A 149 -11.15 -11.77 3.67
C GLY A 149 -9.68 -11.41 3.83
N MET A 150 -8.91 -11.30 2.75
CA MET A 150 -7.56 -10.75 2.76
C MET A 150 -7.59 -9.25 2.43
N GLU A 151 -6.58 -8.52 2.90
CA GLU A 151 -6.39 -7.11 2.54
C GLU A 151 -6.12 -6.96 1.03
N PRO A 152 -6.91 -6.16 0.28
CA PRO A 152 -6.68 -5.88 -1.13
C PRO A 152 -5.68 -4.73 -1.29
N TYR A 153 -4.42 -5.03 -1.62
CA TYR A 153 -3.39 -3.99 -1.77
C TYR A 153 -3.43 -3.28 -3.12
N TYR A 154 -3.66 -4.03 -4.21
CA TYR A 154 -3.64 -3.50 -5.57
C TYR A 154 -4.73 -4.10 -6.43
N PRO A 155 -5.51 -3.29 -7.18
CA PRO A 155 -6.41 -3.82 -8.19
C PRO A 155 -5.61 -4.40 -9.36
N VAL A 156 -6.12 -5.47 -9.96
CA VAL A 156 -5.56 -6.04 -11.19
C VAL A 156 -6.07 -5.25 -12.39
N ASN A 157 -5.18 -4.48 -13.02
CA ASN A 157 -5.49 -3.65 -14.19
C ASN A 157 -5.22 -4.45 -15.48
N ASP A 158 -6.11 -5.35 -15.83
CA ASP A 158 -6.13 -6.06 -17.10
C ASP A 158 -7.43 -5.79 -17.87
N GLU A 159 -7.53 -6.29 -19.10
CA GLU A 159 -8.70 -6.06 -19.96
C GLU A 159 -9.99 -6.57 -19.33
N LYS A 160 -9.94 -7.72 -18.64
CA LYS A 160 -11.09 -8.35 -17.99
C LYS A 160 -11.62 -7.46 -16.85
N ASN A 161 -10.73 -7.04 -15.95
CA ASN A 161 -11.10 -6.23 -14.80
C ASN A 161 -11.51 -4.80 -15.22
N ASN A 162 -10.84 -4.23 -16.22
CA ASN A 162 -11.22 -2.92 -16.76
C ASN A 162 -12.59 -2.94 -17.41
N ALA A 163 -12.92 -3.98 -18.19
CA ALA A 163 -14.25 -4.14 -18.79
C ALA A 163 -15.36 -4.35 -17.75
N LEU A 164 -15.03 -4.92 -16.59
CA LEU A 164 -15.98 -5.08 -15.49
C LEU A 164 -16.18 -3.76 -14.72
N TYR A 165 -15.15 -2.93 -14.66
CA TYR A 165 -15.17 -1.64 -13.98
C TYR A 165 -15.94 -0.56 -14.78
N GLU A 166 -15.84 -0.55 -16.11
CA GLU A 166 -16.56 0.36 -17.03
C GLU A 166 -18.07 0.03 -17.13
#